data_f1667ff1a2a39fd1039c5a0cddf6e00c
#
_entry.id   f1667ff1a2a39fd1039c5a0cddf6e00c
#
_cell.length_a   1.000
_cell.length_b   1.000
_cell.length_c   1.000
_cell.angle_alpha   90.00
_cell.angle_beta   90.00
_cell.angle_gamma   90.00
#
_symmetry.space_group_name_H-M   'P 1'
#
loop_
_entity.id
_entity.type
_entity.pdbx_description
1 polymer ?
#
loop_
_entity_poly.entity_id
_entity_poly.type
_entity_poly.pdbx_seq_one_letter_code
_entity_poly.pdbx_strand_id
1 'polypeptide(L)'
;MINSDFISKRFQETLEMKTPNIRLIRDKNLPLKCFTGLVDGKLGLLFSYEGNEPDLRSSSAVEAKILESRGDHFIAFILNDRSFQGMFEVLFADLLESITNKKTESQAISELLSRFERWRQFWKNPPSALSEEKTRGLAGELYYLEYCLKQGLSARDTVKAWHGIDGADQDFVFENSWVEVKTIRQAATEVEISSLEQLSNPSEFIKTSDVKGTLAVIRMHDDPTGDEVFTLSDLYNRISLRLTESSEAHAEFVASVYRTGANLDKGQNETKLKLRVENMRFYSANSPDFPKLTRTPGIPEAVTKAKYWLSLPAIEPWMTEE
;
A
#
# COMPACT_ATOMS: atom_id res chain seq x y z
N MET A 1 2.53 21.54 -6.01
CA MET A 1 1.81 20.56 -5.16
C MET A 1 2.82 19.98 -4.16
N ILE A 2 2.47 19.85 -2.90
CA ILE A 2 3.34 19.23 -1.89
C ILE A 2 3.10 17.73 -2.00
N ASN A 3 4.10 16.97 -2.42
CA ASN A 3 4.09 15.52 -2.55
C ASN A 3 5.37 14.92 -1.92
N SER A 4 5.51 13.60 -1.92
CA SER A 4 6.68 12.92 -1.36
C SER A 4 8.00 13.35 -2.00
N ASP A 5 8.03 13.61 -3.32
CA ASP A 5 9.23 14.08 -4.02
C ASP A 5 9.68 15.46 -3.54
N PHE A 6 8.71 16.36 -3.30
CA PHE A 6 9.00 17.67 -2.72
C PHE A 6 9.63 17.51 -1.32
N ILE A 7 9.10 16.62 -0.48
CA ILE A 7 9.62 16.34 0.86
C ILE A 7 11.00 15.69 0.78
N SER A 8 11.19 14.70 -0.10
CA SER A 8 12.47 14.04 -0.32
C SER A 8 13.58 15.04 -0.68
N LYS A 9 13.29 15.91 -1.65
CA LYS A 9 14.23 16.97 -2.04
C LYS A 9 14.57 17.91 -0.86
N ARG A 10 13.58 18.30 -0.07
CA ARG A 10 13.77 19.13 1.11
C ARG A 10 14.65 18.45 2.14
N PHE A 11 14.48 17.16 2.37
CA PHE A 11 15.30 16.40 3.30
C PHE A 11 16.73 16.22 2.79
N GLN A 12 16.92 15.94 1.50
CA GLN A 12 18.26 15.89 0.90
C GLN A 12 18.99 17.22 1.09
N GLU A 13 18.35 18.34 0.72
CA GLU A 13 18.92 19.68 0.93
C GLU A 13 19.25 19.94 2.42
N THR A 14 18.40 19.44 3.34
CA THR A 14 18.62 19.60 4.79
C THR A 14 19.82 18.79 5.28
N LEU A 15 20.01 17.57 4.76
CA LEU A 15 21.13 16.70 5.12
C LEU A 15 22.49 17.19 4.56
N GLU A 16 22.48 17.89 3.43
CA GLU A 16 23.67 18.47 2.80
C GLU A 16 24.14 19.75 3.50
N MET A 17 23.27 20.38 4.29
CA MET A 17 23.61 21.60 5.02
C MET A 17 24.54 21.32 6.20
N LYS A 18 25.61 22.12 6.33
CA LYS A 18 26.58 22.04 7.44
C LYS A 18 26.01 22.51 8.79
N THR A 19 24.89 23.20 8.78
CA THR A 19 24.22 23.73 9.99
C THR A 19 22.79 23.21 10.07
N PRO A 20 22.32 22.80 11.27
CA PRO A 20 20.93 22.39 11.45
C PRO A 20 20.02 23.59 11.20
N ASN A 21 19.24 23.53 10.13
CA ASN A 21 18.28 24.55 9.77
C ASN A 21 16.88 23.98 9.71
N ILE A 22 15.97 24.62 10.45
CA ILE A 22 14.53 24.41 10.29
C ILE A 22 14.03 25.37 9.22
N ARG A 23 13.41 24.86 8.16
CA ARG A 23 12.99 25.61 6.97
C ARG A 23 11.50 25.62 6.83
N LEU A 24 10.90 26.82 6.76
CA LEU A 24 9.47 26.99 6.51
C LEU A 24 9.04 26.42 5.16
N ILE A 25 7.96 25.66 5.16
CA ILE A 25 7.22 25.27 3.96
C ILE A 25 6.24 26.41 3.63
N ARG A 26 6.46 27.07 2.50
CA ARG A 26 5.63 28.20 2.09
C ARG A 26 4.50 27.71 1.16
N ASP A 27 3.33 27.48 1.73
CA ASP A 27 2.10 27.26 0.99
C ASP A 27 0.98 28.04 1.68
N LYS A 28 0.31 28.92 0.91
CA LYS A 28 -0.76 29.77 1.41
C LYS A 28 -2.04 29.03 1.80
N ASN A 29 -2.18 27.77 1.36
CA ASN A 29 -3.34 26.94 1.66
C ASN A 29 -3.17 26.13 2.95
N LEU A 30 -1.98 26.19 3.59
CA LEU A 30 -1.75 25.54 4.87
C LEU A 30 -2.21 26.46 6.00
N PRO A 31 -3.10 26.00 6.88
CA PRO A 31 -3.59 26.79 8.01
C PRO A 31 -2.58 26.88 9.15
N LEU A 32 -1.56 26.00 9.16
CA LEU A 32 -0.47 25.98 10.13
C LEU A 32 0.86 26.35 9.46
N LYS A 33 1.76 27.01 10.20
CA LYS A 33 3.15 27.16 9.74
C LYS A 33 3.85 25.80 9.86
N CYS A 34 4.30 25.28 8.75
CA CYS A 34 4.94 23.96 8.65
C CYS A 34 6.42 24.11 8.34
N PHE A 35 7.26 23.31 8.97
CA PHE A 35 8.71 23.39 8.81
C PHE A 35 9.29 21.99 8.62
N THR A 36 10.34 21.91 7.80
CA THR A 36 11.22 20.73 7.71
C THR A 36 12.60 21.08 8.23
N GLY A 37 13.28 20.13 8.85
CA GLY A 37 14.63 20.36 9.35
C GLY A 37 15.21 19.20 10.14
N LEU A 38 16.33 19.47 10.83
CA LEU A 38 16.93 18.55 11.77
C LEU A 38 16.54 18.95 13.20
N VAL A 39 15.99 17.99 13.93
CA VAL A 39 15.74 18.08 15.36
C VAL A 39 16.63 17.04 16.03
N ASP A 40 17.56 17.48 16.87
CA ASP A 40 18.54 16.61 17.52
C ASP A 40 19.32 15.72 16.52
N GLY A 41 19.64 16.28 15.33
CA GLY A 41 20.34 15.58 14.25
C GLY A 41 19.49 14.60 13.43
N LYS A 42 18.20 14.50 13.71
CA LYS A 42 17.23 13.64 13.02
C LYS A 42 16.29 14.46 12.12
N LEU A 43 15.86 13.89 11.00
CA LEU A 43 14.87 14.51 10.13
C LEU A 43 13.54 14.70 10.84
N GLY A 44 12.97 15.89 10.73
CA GLY A 44 11.72 16.25 11.38
C GLY A 44 10.80 17.12 10.52
N LEU A 45 9.51 16.99 10.78
CA LEU A 45 8.44 17.88 10.35
C LEU A 45 7.84 18.54 11.59
N LEU A 46 7.70 19.86 11.56
CA LEU A 46 7.18 20.63 12.67
C LEU A 46 5.98 21.45 12.19
N PHE A 47 4.96 21.52 13.04
CA PHE A 47 3.77 22.34 12.85
C PHE A 47 3.63 23.28 14.03
N SER A 48 3.58 24.61 13.77
CA SER A 48 3.27 25.55 14.84
C SER A 48 1.81 25.39 15.27
N TYR A 49 1.53 25.56 16.53
CA TYR A 49 0.17 25.58 17.05
C TYR A 49 0.02 26.54 18.22
N GLU A 50 -1.21 26.99 18.42
CA GLU A 50 -1.62 27.78 19.58
C GLU A 50 -2.69 27.00 20.36
N GLY A 51 -2.74 27.17 21.67
CA GLY A 51 -3.75 26.56 22.53
C GLY A 51 -3.23 25.42 23.41
N ASN A 52 -4.13 24.48 23.76
CA ASN A 52 -3.78 23.40 24.68
C ASN A 52 -2.84 22.38 24.03
N GLU A 53 -1.94 21.82 24.83
CA GLU A 53 -1.01 20.78 24.41
C GLU A 53 -1.79 19.52 23.97
N PRO A 54 -1.57 19.03 22.72
CA PRO A 54 -2.23 17.84 22.24
C PRO A 54 -1.63 16.56 22.84
N ASP A 55 -2.47 15.52 23.03
CA ASP A 55 -2.00 14.18 23.40
C ASP A 55 -1.26 13.55 22.22
N LEU A 56 0.05 13.37 22.34
CA LEU A 56 0.93 12.82 21.31
C LEU A 56 1.43 11.44 21.72
N ARG A 57 1.42 10.52 20.75
CA ARG A 57 1.91 9.16 20.95
C ARG A 57 2.94 8.81 19.88
N SER A 58 4.15 8.50 20.31
CA SER A 58 5.22 8.05 19.44
C SER A 58 5.03 6.62 18.94
N SER A 59 5.76 6.27 17.90
CA SER A 59 5.98 4.90 17.42
C SER A 59 7.46 4.53 17.54
N SER A 60 7.84 3.30 17.17
CA SER A 60 9.25 2.91 17.06
C SER A 60 10.00 3.71 16.00
N ALA A 61 9.36 3.98 14.86
CA ALA A 61 9.97 4.67 13.72
C ALA A 61 9.93 6.19 13.83
N VAL A 62 8.87 6.76 14.42
CA VAL A 62 8.64 8.22 14.51
C VAL A 62 8.34 8.63 15.94
N GLU A 63 9.15 9.55 16.47
CA GLU A 63 8.90 10.23 17.71
C GLU A 63 7.96 11.41 17.45
N ALA A 64 6.87 11.49 18.20
CA ALA A 64 5.96 12.64 18.23
C ALA A 64 6.09 13.35 19.57
N LYS A 65 6.47 14.62 19.55
CA LYS A 65 6.65 15.42 20.78
C LYS A 65 6.31 16.89 20.56
N ILE A 66 6.07 17.59 21.65
CA ILE A 66 5.99 19.05 21.65
C ILE A 66 7.39 19.62 21.81
N LEU A 67 7.68 20.64 21.00
CA LEU A 67 8.88 21.45 21.11
C LEU A 67 8.48 22.90 21.37
N GLU A 68 9.24 23.57 22.21
CA GLU A 68 9.12 24.99 22.44
C GLU A 68 10.39 25.70 21.95
N SER A 69 10.21 26.76 21.18
CA SER A 69 11.31 27.60 20.71
C SER A 69 10.87 29.04 20.59
N ARG A 70 11.57 29.93 21.31
CA ARG A 70 11.33 31.37 21.31
C ARG A 70 9.90 31.80 21.67
N GLY A 71 9.23 31.00 22.49
CA GLY A 71 7.84 31.22 22.89
C GLY A 71 6.78 30.68 21.91
N ASP A 72 7.20 30.08 20.81
CA ASP A 72 6.30 29.36 19.91
C ASP A 72 6.29 27.85 20.25
N HIS A 73 5.13 27.22 20.14
CA HIS A 73 4.95 25.76 20.34
C HIS A 73 4.81 25.03 19.02
N PHE A 74 5.40 23.83 18.95
CA PHE A 74 5.41 23.02 17.75
C PHE A 74 5.05 21.56 18.07
N ILE A 75 4.17 20.99 17.27
CA ILE A 75 4.02 19.54 17.15
C ILE A 75 5.14 19.07 16.23
N ALA A 76 6.02 18.22 16.72
CA ALA A 76 7.15 17.69 15.96
C ALA A 76 7.01 16.19 15.75
N PHE A 77 7.14 15.76 14.49
CA PHE A 77 7.30 14.37 14.09
C PHE A 77 8.74 14.17 13.63
N ILE A 78 9.46 13.27 14.27
CA ILE A 78 10.91 13.10 14.12
C ILE A 78 11.21 11.66 13.76
N LEU A 79 11.95 11.45 12.67
CA LEU A 79 12.34 10.12 12.21
C LEU A 79 13.41 9.52 13.12
N ASN A 80 13.10 8.44 13.83
CA ASN A 80 14.05 7.76 14.71
C ASN A 80 15.00 6.83 13.96
N ASP A 81 14.52 6.17 12.93
CA ASP A 81 15.28 5.20 12.15
C ASP A 81 15.25 5.59 10.67
N ARG A 82 16.44 5.88 10.12
CA ARG A 82 16.59 6.28 8.70
C ARG A 82 16.20 5.18 7.70
N SER A 83 16.12 3.93 8.12
CA SER A 83 15.62 2.85 7.26
C SER A 83 14.17 3.07 6.80
N PHE A 84 13.42 3.92 7.52
CA PHE A 84 12.04 4.30 7.19
C PHE A 84 11.92 5.66 6.50
N GLN A 85 13.02 6.23 5.98
CA GLN A 85 13.01 7.60 5.46
C GLN A 85 12.00 7.79 4.33
N GLY A 86 11.92 6.88 3.34
CA GLY A 86 10.98 7.03 2.24
C GLY A 86 9.52 6.96 2.70
N MET A 87 9.20 6.05 3.61
CA MET A 87 7.87 5.99 4.23
C MET A 87 7.55 7.25 5.05
N PHE A 88 8.55 7.83 5.70
CA PHE A 88 8.42 9.10 6.42
C PHE A 88 8.18 10.28 5.49
N GLU A 89 8.78 10.28 4.29
CA GLU A 89 8.55 11.27 3.24
C GLU A 89 7.09 11.22 2.74
N VAL A 90 6.57 10.01 2.55
CA VAL A 90 5.15 9.79 2.18
C VAL A 90 4.20 10.20 3.30
N LEU A 91 4.48 9.79 4.54
CA LEU A 91 3.74 10.27 5.71
C LEU A 91 3.64 11.79 5.73
N PHE A 92 4.75 12.49 5.52
CA PHE A 92 4.75 13.95 5.58
C PHE A 92 3.93 14.58 4.47
N ALA A 93 4.01 14.05 3.25
CA ALA A 93 3.16 14.50 2.15
C ALA A 93 1.68 14.33 2.49
N ASP A 94 1.30 13.18 3.03
CA ASP A 94 -0.07 12.86 3.45
C ASP A 94 -0.55 13.77 4.60
N LEU A 95 0.29 14.00 5.61
CA LEU A 95 -0.04 14.91 6.72
C LEU A 95 -0.27 16.35 6.23
N LEU A 96 0.58 16.86 5.34
CA LEU A 96 0.44 18.20 4.79
C LEU A 96 -0.81 18.34 3.92
N GLU A 97 -1.11 17.34 3.07
CA GLU A 97 -2.31 17.36 2.27
C GLU A 97 -3.58 17.30 3.13
N SER A 98 -3.58 16.46 4.18
CA SER A 98 -4.73 16.29 5.06
C SER A 98 -5.19 17.58 5.73
N ILE A 99 -4.25 18.49 6.01
CA ILE A 99 -4.55 19.80 6.61
C ILE A 99 -4.75 20.92 5.59
N THR A 100 -4.42 20.69 4.31
CA THR A 100 -4.59 21.69 3.26
C THR A 100 -6.06 22.10 3.15
N ASN A 101 -6.31 23.41 3.03
CA ASN A 101 -7.65 23.99 2.95
C ASN A 101 -8.57 23.79 4.18
N LYS A 102 -8.05 23.34 5.34
CA LYS A 102 -8.84 23.38 6.58
C LYS A 102 -9.07 24.84 6.98
N LYS A 103 -10.26 25.12 7.50
CA LYS A 103 -10.70 26.50 7.76
C LYS A 103 -10.11 27.09 9.05
N THR A 104 -9.77 26.24 10.00
CA THR A 104 -9.25 26.67 11.31
C THR A 104 -8.05 25.82 11.71
N GLU A 105 -7.19 26.40 12.54
CA GLU A 105 -6.04 25.73 13.14
C GLU A 105 -6.47 24.48 13.94
N SER A 106 -7.50 24.59 14.77
CA SER A 106 -8.03 23.46 15.54
C SER A 106 -8.49 22.29 14.67
N GLN A 107 -9.16 22.57 13.53
CA GLN A 107 -9.53 21.53 12.57
C GLN A 107 -8.29 20.88 11.94
N ALA A 108 -7.28 21.68 11.62
CA ALA A 108 -6.04 21.17 11.04
C ALA A 108 -5.27 20.28 12.03
N ILE A 109 -5.15 20.69 13.29
CA ILE A 109 -4.50 19.90 14.36
C ILE A 109 -5.25 18.58 14.57
N SER A 110 -6.57 18.62 14.69
CA SER A 110 -7.39 17.40 14.87
C SER A 110 -7.20 16.42 13.72
N GLU A 111 -7.21 16.90 12.46
CA GLU A 111 -6.97 16.06 11.29
C GLU A 111 -5.55 15.51 11.24
N LEU A 112 -4.55 16.37 11.51
CA LEU A 112 -3.13 16.00 11.59
C LEU A 112 -2.90 14.83 12.55
N LEU A 113 -3.45 14.94 13.77
CA LEU A 113 -3.30 13.92 14.81
C LEU A 113 -4.04 12.63 14.45
N SER A 114 -5.26 12.75 13.93
CA SER A 114 -6.05 11.59 13.46
C SER A 114 -5.31 10.85 12.34
N ARG A 115 -4.75 11.58 11.38
CA ARG A 115 -3.98 11.01 10.26
C ARG A 115 -2.70 10.34 10.76
N PHE A 116 -1.94 11.02 11.64
CA PHE A 116 -0.74 10.44 12.24
C PHE A 116 -1.02 9.17 13.05
N GLU A 117 -2.13 9.13 13.82
CA GLU A 117 -2.50 7.92 14.58
C GLU A 117 -2.75 6.72 13.66
N ARG A 118 -3.37 6.90 12.49
CA ARG A 118 -3.50 5.85 11.48
C ARG A 118 -2.13 5.33 11.05
N TRP A 119 -1.21 6.22 10.70
CA TRP A 119 0.16 5.85 10.35
C TRP A 119 0.90 5.14 11.49
N ARG A 120 0.70 5.57 12.72
CA ARG A 120 1.33 4.97 13.91
C ARG A 120 0.98 3.49 14.08
N GLN A 121 -0.20 3.06 13.67
CA GLN A 121 -0.61 1.66 13.75
C GLN A 121 0.27 0.77 12.84
N PHE A 122 0.73 1.27 11.70
CA PHE A 122 1.57 0.51 10.76
C PHE A 122 2.96 0.18 11.32
N TRP A 123 3.51 1.02 12.18
CA TRP A 123 4.85 0.82 12.76
C TRP A 123 4.90 -0.10 13.99
N LYS A 124 3.78 -0.69 14.38
CA LYS A 124 3.77 -1.61 15.54
C LYS A 124 4.48 -2.92 15.27
N ASN A 125 4.49 -3.37 14.00
CA ASN A 125 5.10 -4.63 13.59
C ASN A 125 6.09 -4.34 12.45
N PRO A 126 7.39 -4.22 12.74
CA PRO A 126 8.38 -4.01 11.69
C PRO A 126 8.42 -5.21 10.72
N PRO A 127 8.58 -4.96 9.42
CA PRO A 127 8.61 -6.02 8.42
C PRO A 127 9.81 -6.96 8.60
N SER A 128 9.56 -8.25 8.41
CA SER A 128 10.61 -9.26 8.21
C SER A 128 10.83 -9.45 6.72
N ALA A 129 12.03 -9.93 6.32
CA ALA A 129 12.29 -10.25 4.91
C ALA A 129 11.24 -11.24 4.37
N LEU A 130 10.68 -10.93 3.20
CA LEU A 130 9.74 -11.81 2.52
C LEU A 130 10.45 -13.06 1.98
N SER A 131 9.81 -14.23 2.04
CA SER A 131 10.26 -15.40 1.27
C SER A 131 10.05 -15.14 -0.23
N GLU A 132 10.76 -15.88 -1.09
CA GLU A 132 10.58 -15.77 -2.55
C GLU A 132 9.13 -16.03 -2.98
N GLU A 133 8.45 -16.98 -2.34
CA GLU A 133 7.06 -17.29 -2.61
C GLU A 133 6.14 -16.10 -2.28
N LYS A 134 6.30 -15.51 -1.10
CA LYS A 134 5.56 -14.31 -0.71
C LYS A 134 5.89 -13.11 -1.60
N THR A 135 7.16 -12.98 -1.99
CA THR A 135 7.59 -11.93 -2.93
C THR A 135 6.91 -12.07 -4.28
N ARG A 136 6.82 -13.30 -4.81
CA ARG A 136 6.14 -13.58 -6.08
C ARG A 136 4.63 -13.34 -5.96
N GLY A 137 3.99 -13.75 -4.87
CA GLY A 137 2.58 -13.49 -4.61
C GLY A 137 2.30 -11.99 -4.61
N LEU A 138 3.03 -11.24 -3.80
CA LEU A 138 2.90 -9.78 -3.73
C LEU A 138 3.19 -9.11 -5.09
N ALA A 139 4.20 -9.59 -5.84
CA ALA A 139 4.48 -9.07 -7.17
C ALA A 139 3.29 -9.26 -8.13
N GLY A 140 2.55 -10.36 -8.01
CA GLY A 140 1.32 -10.59 -8.79
C GLY A 140 0.22 -9.61 -8.43
N GLU A 141 -0.06 -9.42 -7.14
CA GLU A 141 -1.04 -8.46 -6.67
C GLU A 141 -0.70 -7.03 -7.11
N LEU A 142 0.57 -6.61 -6.94
CA LEU A 142 1.03 -5.29 -7.39
C LEU A 142 1.00 -5.14 -8.92
N TYR A 143 1.30 -6.20 -9.67
CA TYR A 143 1.20 -6.18 -11.13
C TYR A 143 -0.26 -5.98 -11.58
N TYR A 144 -1.21 -6.66 -10.94
CA TYR A 144 -2.62 -6.46 -11.19
C TYR A 144 -3.09 -5.05 -10.80
N LEU A 145 -2.61 -4.50 -9.68
CA LEU A 145 -2.86 -3.11 -9.29
C LEU A 145 -2.34 -2.13 -10.35
N GLU A 146 -1.10 -2.32 -10.85
CA GLU A 146 -0.54 -1.51 -11.94
C GLU A 146 -1.39 -1.62 -13.22
N TYR A 147 -1.87 -2.82 -13.55
CA TYR A 147 -2.79 -3.05 -14.66
C TYR A 147 -4.06 -2.22 -14.51
N CYS A 148 -4.72 -2.26 -13.35
CA CYS A 148 -5.92 -1.45 -13.09
C CYS A 148 -5.68 0.05 -13.31
N LEU A 149 -4.56 0.58 -12.81
CA LEU A 149 -4.17 1.98 -13.02
C LEU A 149 -3.91 2.29 -14.51
N LYS A 150 -3.31 1.36 -15.26
CA LYS A 150 -3.09 1.49 -16.71
C LYS A 150 -4.39 1.47 -17.49
N GLN A 151 -5.42 0.75 -17.03
CA GLN A 151 -6.76 0.74 -17.62
C GLN A 151 -7.56 2.01 -17.28
N GLY A 152 -7.00 2.94 -16.53
CA GLY A 152 -7.63 4.22 -16.20
C GLY A 152 -8.56 4.17 -14.98
N LEU A 153 -8.52 3.12 -14.17
CA LEU A 153 -9.23 3.10 -12.91
C LEU A 153 -8.66 4.18 -11.97
N SER A 154 -9.53 4.76 -11.15
CA SER A 154 -9.15 5.77 -10.18
C SER A 154 -8.07 5.25 -9.23
N ALA A 155 -7.02 6.04 -9.00
CA ALA A 155 -5.94 5.70 -8.07
C ALA A 155 -6.47 5.36 -6.67
N ARG A 156 -7.41 6.17 -6.17
CA ARG A 156 -8.03 6.00 -4.86
C ARG A 156 -8.83 4.70 -4.78
N ASP A 157 -9.67 4.42 -5.77
CA ASP A 157 -10.53 3.23 -5.76
C ASP A 157 -9.72 1.96 -5.95
N THR A 158 -8.68 2.00 -6.81
CA THR A 158 -7.79 0.86 -7.04
C THR A 158 -7.01 0.48 -5.80
N VAL A 159 -6.41 1.46 -5.11
CA VAL A 159 -5.64 1.19 -3.89
C VAL A 159 -6.57 0.75 -2.75
N LYS A 160 -7.74 1.38 -2.62
CA LYS A 160 -8.74 1.01 -1.61
C LYS A 160 -9.31 -0.40 -1.83
N ALA A 161 -9.43 -0.83 -3.08
CA ALA A 161 -9.91 -2.17 -3.42
C ALA A 161 -8.91 -3.27 -3.06
N TRP A 162 -7.63 -2.97 -2.87
CA TRP A 162 -6.61 -3.95 -2.55
C TRP A 162 -6.65 -4.34 -1.06
N HIS A 163 -7.18 -5.53 -0.77
CA HIS A 163 -7.42 -6.06 0.57
C HIS A 163 -6.56 -7.28 0.92
N GLY A 164 -5.80 -7.85 0.01
CA GLY A 164 -5.02 -9.07 0.23
C GLY A 164 -4.11 -9.05 1.46
N ILE A 165 -3.85 -7.86 2.02
CA ILE A 165 -3.01 -7.62 3.19
C ILE A 165 -3.78 -7.72 4.51
N ASP A 166 -5.06 -7.38 4.50
CA ASP A 166 -5.89 -7.28 5.71
C ASP A 166 -6.52 -8.61 6.11
N GLY A 167 -6.12 -9.72 5.43
CA GLY A 167 -6.68 -11.05 5.67
C GLY A 167 -8.09 -11.21 5.14
N ALA A 168 -8.49 -10.39 4.18
CA ALA A 168 -9.68 -10.60 3.39
C ALA A 168 -9.57 -11.88 2.55
N ASP A 169 -10.70 -12.44 2.17
CA ASP A 169 -10.73 -13.67 1.40
C ASP A 169 -10.30 -13.47 -0.05
N GLN A 170 -10.53 -12.26 -0.61
CA GLN A 170 -10.15 -11.88 -1.97
C GLN A 170 -9.11 -10.75 -1.94
N ASP A 171 -8.19 -10.74 -2.93
CA ASP A 171 -7.13 -9.74 -3.02
C ASP A 171 -7.64 -8.34 -3.35
N PHE A 172 -8.68 -8.26 -4.22
CA PHE A 172 -9.29 -6.98 -4.59
C PHE A 172 -10.81 -7.06 -4.50
N VAL A 173 -11.40 -6.05 -3.85
CA VAL A 173 -12.85 -5.90 -3.73
C VAL A 173 -13.25 -4.48 -4.16
N PHE A 174 -13.90 -4.38 -5.33
CA PHE A 174 -14.45 -3.16 -5.88
C PHE A 174 -15.95 -3.05 -5.54
N GLU A 175 -16.59 -1.96 -5.95
CA GLU A 175 -18.02 -1.70 -5.64
C GLU A 175 -18.97 -2.84 -6.04
N ASN A 176 -18.76 -3.46 -7.23
CA ASN A 176 -19.61 -4.51 -7.79
C ASN A 176 -18.82 -5.73 -8.31
N SER A 177 -17.59 -5.88 -7.91
CA SER A 177 -16.73 -6.98 -8.35
C SER A 177 -15.64 -7.29 -7.37
N TRP A 178 -15.14 -8.52 -7.45
CA TRP A 178 -13.95 -8.93 -6.72
C TRP A 178 -13.00 -9.69 -7.63
N VAL A 179 -11.72 -9.66 -7.29
CA VAL A 179 -10.67 -10.38 -8.00
C VAL A 179 -9.77 -11.08 -7.00
N GLU A 180 -9.57 -12.37 -7.24
CA GLU A 180 -8.51 -13.15 -6.63
C GLU A 180 -7.35 -13.26 -7.60
N VAL A 181 -6.16 -12.89 -7.18
CA VAL A 181 -4.94 -12.91 -7.98
C VAL A 181 -4.08 -14.11 -7.61
N LYS A 182 -3.71 -14.90 -8.58
CA LYS A 182 -2.80 -16.03 -8.40
C LYS A 182 -1.60 -15.91 -9.30
N THR A 183 -0.42 -16.02 -8.71
CA THR A 183 0.84 -16.01 -9.45
C THR A 183 1.36 -17.43 -9.57
N ILE A 184 1.65 -17.85 -10.79
CA ILE A 184 2.15 -19.19 -11.11
C ILE A 184 3.51 -19.09 -11.81
N ARG A 185 4.32 -20.14 -11.66
CA ARG A 185 5.57 -20.29 -12.41
C ARG A 185 5.31 -20.71 -13.85
N GLN A 186 6.29 -20.50 -14.72
CA GLN A 186 6.21 -20.81 -16.16
C GLN A 186 5.67 -22.20 -16.46
N ALA A 187 6.16 -23.22 -15.79
CA ALA A 187 5.81 -24.62 -16.07
C ALA A 187 4.54 -25.10 -15.35
N ALA A 188 3.87 -24.25 -14.57
CA ALA A 188 2.69 -24.66 -13.81
C ALA A 188 1.50 -24.91 -14.73
N THR A 189 0.83 -26.04 -14.53
CA THR A 189 -0.41 -26.43 -15.22
C THR A 189 -1.64 -26.31 -14.33
N GLU A 190 -1.43 -25.98 -13.05
CA GLU A 190 -2.47 -25.87 -12.03
C GLU A 190 -2.29 -24.58 -11.25
N VAL A 191 -3.38 -24.10 -10.67
CA VAL A 191 -3.40 -22.96 -9.75
C VAL A 191 -3.97 -23.38 -8.42
N GLU A 192 -3.29 -22.99 -7.33
CA GLU A 192 -3.69 -23.30 -5.96
C GLU A 192 -4.74 -22.31 -5.44
N ILE A 193 -5.82 -22.83 -4.88
CA ILE A 193 -6.82 -22.09 -4.14
C ILE A 193 -6.69 -22.48 -2.66
N SER A 194 -6.33 -21.53 -1.83
CA SER A 194 -5.91 -21.77 -0.44
C SER A 194 -7.06 -21.81 0.57
N SER A 195 -8.26 -21.38 0.16
CA SER A 195 -9.49 -21.46 0.97
C SER A 195 -10.74 -21.58 0.09
N LEU A 196 -11.86 -21.96 0.70
CA LEU A 196 -13.16 -22.00 0.04
C LEU A 196 -13.69 -20.59 -0.27
N GLU A 197 -13.28 -19.64 0.54
CA GLU A 197 -13.76 -18.27 0.53
C GLU A 197 -13.14 -17.47 -0.61
N GLN A 198 -11.91 -17.78 -1.05
CA GLN A 198 -11.20 -17.04 -2.11
C GLN A 198 -11.96 -16.91 -3.44
N LEU A 199 -12.76 -17.90 -3.81
CA LEU A 199 -13.59 -17.86 -5.01
C LEU A 199 -15.08 -17.73 -4.71
N SER A 200 -15.42 -17.27 -3.51
CA SER A 200 -16.81 -16.99 -3.10
C SER A 200 -17.07 -15.48 -3.11
N ASN A 201 -18.32 -15.08 -3.18
CA ASN A 201 -18.65 -13.65 -3.05
C ASN A 201 -18.34 -13.17 -1.62
N PRO A 202 -17.67 -12.02 -1.46
CA PRO A 202 -17.54 -11.36 -0.17
C PRO A 202 -18.88 -11.18 0.54
N SER A 203 -18.86 -11.15 1.87
CA SER A 203 -20.08 -11.05 2.69
C SER A 203 -20.92 -9.81 2.40
N GLU A 204 -20.31 -8.71 2.00
CA GLU A 204 -20.96 -7.46 1.59
C GLU A 204 -21.80 -7.61 0.31
N PHE A 205 -21.49 -8.61 -0.54
CA PHE A 205 -22.20 -8.87 -1.80
C PHE A 205 -23.23 -10.01 -1.74
N ILE A 206 -23.45 -10.63 -0.59
CA ILE A 206 -24.39 -11.75 -0.45
C ILE A 206 -25.79 -11.41 -0.98
N LYS A 207 -26.20 -10.13 -0.94
CA LYS A 207 -27.50 -9.65 -1.38
C LYS A 207 -27.51 -8.97 -2.75
N THR A 208 -26.37 -8.93 -3.44
CA THR A 208 -26.19 -8.26 -4.74
C THR A 208 -26.27 -9.28 -5.86
N SER A 209 -27.18 -9.10 -6.83
CA SER A 209 -27.46 -10.10 -7.88
C SER A 209 -26.41 -10.18 -8.99
N ASP A 210 -25.67 -9.11 -9.26
CA ASP A 210 -24.82 -8.99 -10.46
C ASP A 210 -23.34 -8.76 -10.15
N VAL A 211 -22.82 -9.43 -9.11
CA VAL A 211 -21.41 -9.33 -8.73
C VAL A 211 -20.53 -10.10 -9.70
N LYS A 212 -19.52 -9.44 -10.25
CA LYS A 212 -18.50 -10.09 -11.07
C LYS A 212 -17.37 -10.61 -10.18
N GLY A 213 -17.16 -11.92 -10.20
CA GLY A 213 -16.03 -12.57 -9.53
C GLY A 213 -15.02 -13.07 -10.57
N THR A 214 -13.76 -12.69 -10.40
CA THR A 214 -12.69 -13.00 -11.35
C THR A 214 -11.53 -13.68 -10.65
N LEU A 215 -11.03 -14.76 -11.25
CA LEU A 215 -9.72 -15.33 -10.94
C LEU A 215 -8.72 -14.80 -11.98
N ALA A 216 -7.77 -13.98 -11.53
CA ALA A 216 -6.67 -13.49 -12.35
C ALA A 216 -5.44 -14.37 -12.13
N VAL A 217 -4.98 -15.07 -13.17
CA VAL A 217 -3.81 -15.94 -13.11
C VAL A 217 -2.66 -15.29 -13.89
N ILE A 218 -1.59 -14.95 -13.17
CA ILE A 218 -0.41 -14.29 -13.71
C ILE A 218 0.73 -15.29 -13.78
N ARG A 219 1.20 -15.58 -14.99
CA ARG A 219 2.33 -16.48 -15.23
C ARG A 219 3.62 -15.69 -15.24
N MET A 220 4.56 -16.08 -14.39
CA MET A 220 5.85 -15.39 -14.25
C MET A 220 7.03 -16.34 -14.42
N HIS A 221 8.09 -15.81 -15.03
CA HIS A 221 9.41 -16.44 -15.08
C HIS A 221 10.24 -15.96 -13.89
N ASP A 222 10.97 -16.88 -13.26
CA ASP A 222 11.97 -16.59 -12.25
C ASP A 222 13.34 -16.40 -12.94
N ASP A 223 14.11 -15.42 -12.48
CA ASP A 223 15.45 -15.10 -13.02
C ASP A 223 15.51 -15.00 -14.56
N PRO A 224 14.58 -14.31 -15.21
CA PRO A 224 14.56 -14.19 -16.64
C PRO A 224 15.71 -13.33 -17.15
N THR A 225 16.14 -13.59 -18.38
CA THR A 225 17.03 -12.72 -19.15
C THR A 225 16.22 -11.94 -20.19
N GLY A 226 16.71 -10.76 -20.58
CA GLY A 226 16.09 -9.94 -21.63
C GLY A 226 15.33 -8.73 -21.08
N ASP A 227 14.49 -8.17 -21.94
CA ASP A 227 13.72 -6.97 -21.63
C ASP A 227 12.52 -7.29 -20.73
N GLU A 228 11.92 -6.24 -20.13
CA GLU A 228 10.74 -6.33 -19.23
C GLU A 228 10.94 -7.12 -17.93
N VAL A 229 12.21 -7.31 -17.55
CA VAL A 229 12.54 -7.88 -16.24
C VAL A 229 12.39 -6.82 -15.16
N PHE A 230 11.80 -7.20 -14.05
CA PHE A 230 11.62 -6.30 -12.91
C PHE A 230 11.81 -7.02 -11.58
N THR A 231 12.14 -6.26 -10.56
CA THR A 231 12.09 -6.66 -9.14
C THR A 231 10.80 -6.15 -8.49
N LEU A 232 10.51 -6.62 -7.29
CA LEU A 232 9.39 -6.09 -6.52
C LEU A 232 9.54 -4.58 -6.26
N SER A 233 10.77 -4.09 -6.02
CA SER A 233 11.05 -2.65 -5.86
C SER A 233 10.82 -1.85 -7.14
N ASP A 234 11.18 -2.39 -8.30
CA ASP A 234 10.90 -1.72 -9.57
C ASP A 234 9.39 -1.54 -9.78
N LEU A 235 8.60 -2.57 -9.47
CA LEU A 235 7.16 -2.54 -9.58
C LEU A 235 6.54 -1.55 -8.57
N TYR A 236 6.99 -1.59 -7.32
CA TYR A 236 6.60 -0.62 -6.29
C TYR A 236 6.87 0.83 -6.73
N ASN A 237 8.08 1.10 -7.26
CA ASN A 237 8.45 2.43 -7.72
C ASN A 237 7.60 2.91 -8.90
N ARG A 238 7.30 2.03 -9.88
CA ARG A 238 6.41 2.35 -11.00
C ARG A 238 5.01 2.72 -10.55
N ILE A 239 4.45 1.97 -9.59
CA ILE A 239 3.12 2.25 -9.02
C ILE A 239 3.16 3.55 -8.22
N SER A 240 4.14 3.72 -7.35
CA SER A 240 4.32 4.95 -6.56
C SER A 240 4.35 6.19 -7.46
N LEU A 241 5.09 6.12 -8.57
CA LEU A 241 5.14 7.23 -9.54
C LEU A 241 3.77 7.54 -10.16
N ARG A 242 2.94 6.52 -10.45
CA ARG A 242 1.58 6.71 -10.97
C ARG A 242 0.62 7.30 -9.95
N LEU A 243 0.90 7.11 -8.66
CA LEU A 243 0.05 7.59 -7.57
C LEU A 243 0.44 9.00 -7.08
N THR A 244 1.48 9.64 -7.64
CA THR A 244 1.99 10.95 -7.20
C THR A 244 0.96 12.09 -7.29
N GLU A 245 -0.05 11.97 -8.14
CA GLU A 245 -1.14 12.95 -8.25
C GLU A 245 -2.17 12.86 -7.12
N SER A 246 -2.19 11.75 -6.36
CA SER A 246 -3.06 11.54 -5.21
C SER A 246 -2.22 11.12 -4.01
N SER A 247 -1.87 12.07 -3.14
CA SER A 247 -1.04 11.74 -1.98
C SER A 247 -1.77 10.83 -0.99
N GLU A 248 -3.10 10.90 -0.90
CA GLU A 248 -3.90 9.98 -0.08
C GLU A 248 -3.77 8.52 -0.60
N ALA A 249 -3.96 8.30 -1.90
CA ALA A 249 -3.82 6.97 -2.50
C ALA A 249 -2.36 6.47 -2.40
N HIS A 250 -1.38 7.34 -2.61
CA HIS A 250 0.02 7.00 -2.47
C HIS A 250 0.36 6.60 -1.03
N ALA A 251 -0.09 7.37 -0.04
CA ALA A 251 0.10 7.07 1.37
C ALA A 251 -0.51 5.72 1.77
N GLU A 252 -1.74 5.46 1.34
CA GLU A 252 -2.42 4.17 1.58
C GLU A 252 -1.69 3.01 0.91
N PHE A 253 -1.24 3.18 -0.34
CA PHE A 253 -0.45 2.17 -1.06
C PHE A 253 0.84 1.82 -0.32
N VAL A 254 1.63 2.84 0.07
CA VAL A 254 2.88 2.63 0.81
C VAL A 254 2.64 1.93 2.14
N ALA A 255 1.63 2.37 2.89
CA ALA A 255 1.23 1.76 4.15
C ALA A 255 0.79 0.30 3.95
N SER A 256 0.06 0.02 2.87
CA SER A 256 -0.40 -1.32 2.53
C SER A 256 0.76 -2.25 2.17
N VAL A 257 1.67 -1.81 1.31
CA VAL A 257 2.90 -2.58 1.00
C VAL A 257 3.70 -2.88 2.26
N TYR A 258 3.87 -1.89 3.14
CA TYR A 258 4.58 -2.09 4.40
C TYR A 258 3.91 -3.14 5.30
N ARG A 259 2.57 -3.18 5.36
CA ARG A 259 1.81 -4.20 6.13
C ARG A 259 2.06 -5.63 5.63
N THR A 260 2.39 -5.84 4.35
CA THR A 260 2.77 -7.18 3.83
C THR A 260 4.06 -7.73 4.45
N GLY A 261 4.83 -6.89 5.11
CA GLY A 261 6.18 -7.17 5.56
C GLY A 261 7.27 -6.78 4.56
N ALA A 262 6.90 -6.18 3.43
CA ALA A 262 7.86 -5.64 2.46
C ALA A 262 8.33 -4.25 2.90
N ASN A 263 9.64 -4.08 3.05
CA ASN A 263 10.25 -2.76 3.15
C ASN A 263 11.04 -2.52 1.86
N LEU A 264 10.41 -1.83 0.92
CA LEU A 264 10.95 -1.60 -0.41
C LEU A 264 11.68 -0.26 -0.55
N ASP A 265 11.80 0.49 0.55
CA ASP A 265 12.53 1.74 0.58
C ASP A 265 14.03 1.53 0.36
N LYS A 266 14.55 2.11 -0.72
CA LYS A 266 15.99 2.24 -1.02
C LYS A 266 16.80 0.94 -0.88
N GLY A 267 16.23 -0.19 -1.32
CA GLY A 267 16.96 -1.46 -1.45
C GLY A 267 17.29 -2.14 -0.11
N GLN A 268 16.66 -1.77 0.98
CA GLN A 268 16.79 -2.48 2.24
C GLN A 268 15.76 -3.63 2.29
N ASN A 269 16.23 -4.86 2.53
CA ASN A 269 15.44 -6.11 2.56
C ASN A 269 14.84 -6.57 1.22
N GLU A 270 15.44 -6.16 0.10
CA GLU A 270 15.01 -6.61 -1.22
C GLU A 270 15.36 -8.10 -1.41
N THR A 271 14.35 -8.90 -1.72
CA THR A 271 14.64 -10.16 -2.40
C THR A 271 15.13 -9.79 -3.79
N LYS A 272 16.33 -10.28 -4.15
CA LYS A 272 16.92 -10.07 -5.50
C LYS A 272 16.16 -10.84 -6.58
N LEU A 273 14.96 -11.32 -6.29
CA LEU A 273 14.15 -12.11 -7.22
C LEU A 273 13.78 -11.23 -8.43
N LYS A 274 14.27 -11.61 -9.58
CA LYS A 274 13.95 -11.00 -10.87
C LYS A 274 12.77 -11.76 -11.47
N LEU A 275 11.78 -11.04 -11.93
CA LEU A 275 10.56 -11.57 -12.48
C LEU A 275 10.30 -10.98 -13.87
N ARG A 276 9.61 -11.75 -14.72
CA ARG A 276 9.04 -11.28 -15.97
C ARG A 276 7.67 -11.92 -16.14
N VAL A 277 6.65 -11.12 -16.43
CA VAL A 277 5.31 -11.64 -16.74
C VAL A 277 5.30 -12.21 -18.17
N GLU A 278 4.81 -13.43 -18.30
CA GLU A 278 4.56 -14.05 -19.61
C GLU A 278 3.16 -13.69 -20.13
N ASN A 279 2.14 -13.89 -19.27
CA ASN A 279 0.77 -13.51 -19.56
C ASN A 279 -0.02 -13.30 -18.24
N MET A 280 -1.19 -12.68 -18.38
CA MET A 280 -2.17 -12.55 -17.31
C MET A 280 -3.54 -12.92 -17.89
N ARG A 281 -4.13 -14.02 -17.40
CA ARG A 281 -5.40 -14.57 -17.86
C ARG A 281 -6.48 -14.38 -16.81
N PHE A 282 -7.66 -14.03 -17.28
CA PHE A 282 -8.83 -13.78 -16.45
C PHE A 282 -9.88 -14.86 -16.66
N TYR A 283 -10.42 -15.39 -15.57
CA TYR A 283 -11.45 -16.42 -15.59
C TYR A 283 -12.67 -15.95 -14.82
N SER A 284 -13.86 -16.14 -15.37
CA SER A 284 -15.14 -15.80 -14.73
C SER A 284 -15.44 -16.78 -13.60
N ALA A 285 -14.88 -16.50 -12.42
CA ALA A 285 -15.01 -17.38 -11.25
C ALA A 285 -16.41 -17.37 -10.62
N ASN A 286 -17.27 -16.42 -11.00
CA ASN A 286 -18.65 -16.33 -10.52
C ASN A 286 -19.68 -16.97 -11.48
N SER A 287 -19.21 -17.56 -12.59
CA SER A 287 -20.07 -18.36 -13.45
C SER A 287 -20.63 -19.55 -12.67
N PRO A 288 -21.92 -19.91 -12.87
CA PRO A 288 -22.57 -20.98 -12.11
C PRO A 288 -21.85 -22.34 -12.21
N ASP A 289 -21.25 -22.63 -13.37
CA ASP A 289 -20.58 -23.91 -13.65
C ASP A 289 -19.06 -23.84 -13.47
N PHE A 290 -18.52 -22.74 -12.94
CA PHE A 290 -17.08 -22.65 -12.68
C PHE A 290 -16.68 -23.67 -11.61
N PRO A 291 -15.64 -24.50 -11.83
CA PRO A 291 -15.30 -25.64 -10.99
C PRO A 291 -14.62 -25.23 -9.68
N LYS A 292 -15.32 -24.48 -8.84
CA LYS A 292 -14.85 -24.05 -7.51
C LYS A 292 -15.51 -24.85 -6.40
N LEU A 293 -14.79 -25.05 -5.31
CA LEU A 293 -15.36 -25.55 -4.06
C LEU A 293 -15.93 -24.38 -3.25
N THR A 294 -17.18 -24.50 -2.85
CA THR A 294 -17.86 -23.55 -1.97
C THR A 294 -18.46 -24.26 -0.78
N ARG A 295 -18.75 -23.53 0.30
CA ARG A 295 -19.34 -24.13 1.51
C ARG A 295 -20.71 -24.73 1.27
N THR A 296 -21.47 -24.18 0.34
CA THR A 296 -22.85 -24.63 0.08
C THR A 296 -23.09 -24.81 -1.41
N PRO A 297 -23.68 -25.94 -1.87
CA PRO A 297 -23.95 -27.19 -1.14
C PRO A 297 -22.77 -28.16 -1.21
N GLY A 298 -22.44 -28.86 -0.14
CA GLY A 298 -21.64 -30.08 -0.24
C GLY A 298 -20.45 -30.24 0.72
N ILE A 299 -19.94 -29.18 1.33
CA ILE A 299 -18.85 -29.28 2.31
C ILE A 299 -19.43 -29.21 3.71
N PRO A 300 -19.24 -30.25 4.56
CA PRO A 300 -19.73 -30.25 5.93
C PRO A 300 -19.13 -29.10 6.77
N GLU A 301 -19.90 -28.52 7.69
CA GLU A 301 -19.44 -27.46 8.60
C GLU A 301 -18.20 -27.85 9.42
N ALA A 302 -18.04 -29.14 9.71
CA ALA A 302 -16.87 -29.66 10.39
C ALA A 302 -15.55 -29.49 9.61
N VAL A 303 -15.62 -29.24 8.29
CA VAL A 303 -14.47 -28.90 7.45
C VAL A 303 -14.19 -27.42 7.59
N THR A 304 -13.27 -27.06 8.46
CA THR A 304 -12.94 -25.64 8.74
C THR A 304 -12.04 -25.00 7.69
N LYS A 305 -11.24 -25.82 6.97
CA LYS A 305 -10.33 -25.35 5.90
C LYS A 305 -10.30 -26.37 4.77
N ALA A 306 -10.20 -25.87 3.53
CA ALA A 306 -9.94 -26.70 2.35
C ALA A 306 -8.95 -25.93 1.45
N LYS A 307 -8.04 -26.70 0.85
CA LYS A 307 -7.07 -26.23 -0.14
C LYS A 307 -7.16 -27.19 -1.32
N TYR A 308 -7.24 -26.64 -2.52
CA TYR A 308 -7.38 -27.44 -3.75
C TYR A 308 -6.67 -26.76 -4.92
N TRP A 309 -6.53 -27.52 -6.01
CA TRP A 309 -5.90 -27.04 -7.23
C TRP A 309 -6.88 -27.11 -8.39
N LEU A 310 -6.88 -26.05 -9.21
CA LEU A 310 -7.62 -26.02 -10.46
C LEU A 310 -6.65 -26.26 -11.62
N SER A 311 -6.98 -27.21 -12.48
CA SER A 311 -6.25 -27.44 -13.73
C SER A 311 -6.50 -26.29 -14.69
N LEU A 312 -5.46 -25.57 -15.11
CA LEU A 312 -5.56 -24.44 -16.03
C LEU A 312 -6.20 -24.83 -17.38
N PRO A 313 -5.81 -25.96 -18.02
CA PRO A 313 -6.50 -26.40 -19.22
C PRO A 313 -7.99 -26.71 -18.99
N ALA A 314 -8.36 -27.20 -17.81
CA ALA A 314 -9.75 -27.54 -17.53
C ALA A 314 -10.64 -26.30 -17.28
N ILE A 315 -10.08 -25.19 -16.83
CA ILE A 315 -10.83 -23.93 -16.61
C ILE A 315 -10.77 -22.97 -17.81
N GLU A 316 -10.09 -23.32 -18.89
CA GLU A 316 -10.00 -22.49 -20.11
C GLU A 316 -11.37 -22.08 -20.70
N PRO A 317 -12.45 -22.90 -20.66
CA PRO A 317 -13.77 -22.47 -21.10
C PRO A 317 -14.36 -21.24 -20.42
N TRP A 318 -13.87 -20.89 -19.22
CA TRP A 318 -14.30 -19.70 -18.47
C TRP A 318 -13.32 -18.52 -18.61
N MET A 319 -12.32 -18.64 -19.47
CA MET A 319 -11.41 -17.53 -19.76
C MET A 319 -12.16 -16.40 -20.47
N THR A 320 -12.01 -15.18 -19.96
CA THR A 320 -12.68 -13.99 -20.49
C THR A 320 -11.72 -13.06 -21.23
N GLU A 321 -10.43 -13.05 -20.85
CA GLU A 321 -9.41 -12.16 -21.42
C GLU A 321 -8.01 -12.74 -21.16
N GLU A 322 -7.04 -12.40 -22.02
CA GLU A 322 -5.62 -12.74 -21.88
C GLU A 322 -4.74 -11.48 -21.98
#